data_de799bc05777558cd97a2875975cb9ec
#
_entry.id   de799bc05777558cd97a2875975cb9ec
#
_cell.length_a   1.000
_cell.length_b   1.000
_cell.length_c   1.000
_cell.angle_alpha   90.00
_cell.angle_beta   90.00
_cell.angle_gamma   90.00
#
_symmetry.space_group_name_H-M   'P 1'
#
loop_
_entity.id
_entity.type
_entity.pdbx_description
1 polymer ?
#
loop_
_entity_poly.entity_id
_entity_poly.type
_entity_poly.pdbx_seq_one_letter_code
_entity_poly.pdbx_strand_id
1 'polypeptide(L)'
;MPGSSGGGFRTVPPGRPTPQQSMSGLDLEELAEIELQRDEEEAAALGAARRPSAAPSVAPPAGPDPELSTNHPFYDVARHGILQVAGEDRFGRRVITFCCCRMPPSHELNHRRLLEYLKYTLDQYVESDYTIVYFHYGLNSQNKPSLRWLQSAYKEFDRRYKKNLKALYVVHPTNFIKILWTILKPLVSHKFGKKVTYFNYLSELREHLKYDQLSIPREVLRYDEELRNLHAGRLPAPTKTPPPRPPLPTQQFGVSLQYLKDKNQGELIPPVLRYTVTYLREKGLHTEGLFRRSASVQTVREIQRLYNQGKPVNFDDYGDVHLPAVILKTFLRELPQPLLTFEAYEQILEITSVESSLRVTCCRQILQNLPEHNYAVLSYLMGFLHEVSRESISNKMNSSNLACVFGLNLIWPSQGASSLSSLVPLNLFTELLIEYYDKVFSGREERGAQAGEQGGPRARGSVPDGGAGGAAGDRPASGLARPPLPPRPLTTAWRPL
;
A
#
# COMPACT_ATOMS: atom_id res chain seq x y z
N MET A 1 68.68 29.78 -25.45
CA MET A 1 67.68 30.71 -24.94
C MET A 1 66.85 31.17 -26.11
N PRO A 2 65.58 30.83 -26.21
CA PRO A 2 64.45 31.50 -25.57
C PRO A 2 63.36 30.53 -25.09
N GLY A 3 62.52 31.04 -24.16
CA GLY A 3 61.57 30.37 -23.37
C GLY A 3 60.26 29.94 -24.07
N SER A 4 59.74 28.82 -23.65
CA SER A 4 58.44 28.28 -24.00
C SER A 4 57.43 28.59 -22.91
N SER A 5 56.34 29.26 -23.26
CA SER A 5 55.15 29.45 -22.45
C SER A 5 54.26 28.20 -22.50
N GLY A 6 54.15 27.49 -21.36
CA GLY A 6 53.27 26.37 -21.19
C GLY A 6 51.85 26.81 -20.81
N GLY A 7 50.89 26.61 -21.69
CA GLY A 7 49.44 26.72 -21.36
C GLY A 7 48.97 25.49 -20.59
N GLY A 8 48.67 25.66 -19.31
CA GLY A 8 48.09 24.61 -18.47
C GLY A 8 46.61 24.40 -18.81
N PHE A 9 46.26 23.28 -19.38
CA PHE A 9 44.88 22.77 -19.44
C PHE A 9 44.49 22.33 -18.01
N ARG A 10 43.56 23.03 -17.38
CA ARG A 10 42.86 22.55 -16.16
C ARG A 10 41.88 21.48 -16.61
N THR A 11 42.23 20.24 -16.33
CA THR A 11 41.28 19.13 -16.37
C THR A 11 40.28 19.28 -15.21
N VAL A 12 39.00 19.49 -15.59
CA VAL A 12 37.85 19.40 -14.67
C VAL A 12 37.73 17.93 -14.25
N PRO A 13 37.67 17.60 -12.93
CA PRO A 13 37.46 16.22 -12.50
C PRO A 13 36.07 15.77 -12.93
N PRO A 14 35.88 14.49 -13.34
CA PRO A 14 34.59 13.96 -13.69
C PRO A 14 33.67 14.04 -12.47
N GLY A 15 32.48 14.62 -12.68
CA GLY A 15 31.44 14.74 -11.68
C GLY A 15 31.17 13.37 -11.01
N ARG A 16 31.10 13.35 -9.69
CA ARG A 16 30.65 12.17 -8.93
C ARG A 16 29.33 11.67 -9.51
N PRO A 17 29.17 10.37 -9.75
CA PRO A 17 27.86 9.83 -10.09
C PRO A 17 26.91 10.14 -8.94
N THR A 18 25.77 10.75 -9.25
CA THR A 18 24.64 10.89 -8.34
C THR A 18 24.30 9.50 -7.82
N PRO A 19 24.17 9.29 -6.49
CA PRO A 19 23.75 8.01 -5.96
C PRO A 19 22.33 7.74 -6.47
N GLN A 20 22.14 6.71 -7.30
CA GLN A 20 20.86 6.06 -7.44
C GLN A 20 20.53 5.48 -6.06
N GLN A 21 19.66 6.17 -5.32
CA GLN A 21 19.14 5.68 -4.06
C GLN A 21 18.33 4.41 -4.33
N SER A 22 18.96 3.26 -4.12
CA SER A 22 18.26 1.98 -4.06
C SER A 22 17.39 1.99 -2.81
N MET A 23 16.09 1.71 -2.97
CA MET A 23 15.19 1.44 -1.85
C MET A 23 15.87 0.45 -0.90
N SER A 24 15.81 0.69 0.43
CA SER A 24 16.39 -0.23 1.40
C SER A 24 15.61 -1.57 1.38
N GLY A 25 16.29 -2.68 1.62
CA GLY A 25 15.65 -4.00 1.65
C GLY A 25 14.50 -4.09 2.68
N LEU A 26 14.59 -3.30 3.77
CA LEU A 26 13.58 -3.25 4.83
C LEU A 26 12.27 -2.57 4.36
N ASP A 27 12.36 -1.52 3.54
CA ASP A 27 11.17 -0.83 3.02
C ASP A 27 10.39 -1.73 2.04
N LEU A 28 11.11 -2.56 1.28
CA LEU A 28 10.52 -3.55 0.37
C LEU A 28 9.88 -4.73 1.12
N GLU A 29 10.43 -5.12 2.28
CA GLU A 29 9.85 -6.16 3.13
C GLU A 29 8.50 -5.73 3.68
N GLU A 30 8.39 -4.51 4.21
CA GLU A 30 7.12 -3.97 4.72
C GLU A 30 6.08 -3.86 3.60
N LEU A 31 6.51 -3.40 2.43
CA LEU A 31 5.63 -3.34 1.26
C LEU A 31 5.14 -4.73 0.83
N ALA A 32 6.01 -5.75 0.89
CA ALA A 32 5.61 -7.11 0.59
C ALA A 32 4.56 -7.64 1.58
N GLU A 33 4.70 -7.34 2.89
CA GLU A 33 3.71 -7.72 3.89
C GLU A 33 2.34 -7.07 3.62
N ILE A 34 2.33 -5.78 3.29
CA ILE A 34 1.10 -5.03 2.97
C ILE A 34 0.40 -5.64 1.74
N GLU A 35 1.15 -5.96 0.69
CA GLU A 35 0.56 -6.54 -0.51
C GLU A 35 0.08 -7.99 -0.27
N LEU A 36 0.78 -8.77 0.56
CA LEU A 36 0.30 -10.10 0.93
C LEU A 36 -1.05 -10.03 1.65
N GLN A 37 -1.20 -9.10 2.58
CA GLN A 37 -2.47 -8.90 3.29
C GLN A 37 -3.59 -8.49 2.32
N ARG A 38 -3.28 -7.63 1.35
CA ARG A 38 -4.23 -7.26 0.30
C ARG A 38 -4.62 -8.43 -0.59
N ASP A 39 -3.65 -9.26 -0.99
CA ASP A 39 -3.89 -10.47 -1.77
C ASP A 39 -4.79 -11.46 -1.02
N GLU A 40 -4.63 -11.60 0.31
CA GLU A 40 -5.50 -12.42 1.18
C GLU A 40 -6.94 -11.88 1.21
N GLU A 41 -7.10 -10.55 1.34
CA GLU A 41 -8.42 -9.89 1.36
C GLU A 41 -9.13 -10.05 0.00
N GLU A 42 -8.41 -9.92 -1.12
CA GLU A 42 -8.96 -10.11 -2.46
C GLU A 42 -9.38 -11.57 -2.68
N ALA A 43 -8.56 -12.53 -2.29
CA ALA A 43 -8.89 -13.96 -2.39
C ALA A 43 -10.11 -14.33 -1.53
N ALA A 44 -10.21 -13.80 -0.31
CA ALA A 44 -11.35 -13.98 0.58
C ALA A 44 -12.63 -13.34 0.00
N ALA A 45 -12.53 -12.15 -0.61
CA ALA A 45 -13.66 -11.48 -1.24
C ALA A 45 -14.19 -12.23 -2.46
N LEU A 46 -13.32 -12.82 -3.28
CA LEU A 46 -13.70 -13.69 -4.38
C LEU A 46 -14.45 -14.93 -3.89
N GLY A 47 -13.97 -15.58 -2.81
CA GLY A 47 -14.66 -16.72 -2.19
C GLY A 47 -16.01 -16.36 -1.56
N ALA A 48 -16.16 -15.15 -1.01
CA ALA A 48 -17.40 -14.66 -0.38
C ALA A 48 -18.47 -14.20 -1.38
N ALA A 49 -18.11 -13.84 -2.61
CA ALA A 49 -19.05 -13.43 -3.66
C ALA A 49 -19.98 -14.57 -4.12
N ARG A 50 -19.74 -15.78 -3.69
CA ARG A 50 -20.63 -16.94 -3.89
C ARG A 50 -21.71 -16.96 -2.83
N ARG A 51 -23.00 -16.78 -3.20
CA ARG A 51 -24.14 -17.12 -2.33
C ARG A 51 -24.01 -18.57 -1.86
N PRO A 52 -24.23 -18.86 -0.57
CA PRO A 52 -24.25 -20.23 -0.08
C PRO A 52 -25.49 -20.93 -0.61
N SER A 53 -25.35 -21.66 -1.70
CA SER A 53 -26.27 -22.72 -2.09
C SER A 53 -25.64 -24.02 -1.58
N ALA A 54 -26.28 -24.59 -0.59
CA ALA A 54 -25.96 -25.83 0.12
C ALA A 54 -24.73 -25.80 1.03
N ALA A 55 -24.93 -26.34 2.24
CA ALA A 55 -23.94 -26.51 3.27
C ALA A 55 -22.61 -27.05 2.71
N PRO A 56 -21.45 -26.54 3.20
CA PRO A 56 -20.18 -27.15 2.84
C PRO A 56 -20.20 -28.58 3.41
N SER A 57 -20.35 -29.55 2.54
CA SER A 57 -19.83 -30.88 2.87
C SER A 57 -18.32 -30.65 2.98
N VAL A 58 -17.81 -30.69 4.18
CA VAL A 58 -16.38 -30.82 4.47
C VAL A 58 -15.96 -32.10 3.75
N ALA A 59 -15.48 -31.93 2.51
CA ALA A 59 -14.77 -33.01 1.86
C ALA A 59 -13.55 -33.26 2.75
N PRO A 60 -13.29 -34.49 3.16
CA PRO A 60 -12.09 -34.79 3.92
C PRO A 60 -10.89 -34.28 3.13
N PRO A 61 -9.82 -33.79 3.80
CA PRO A 61 -8.58 -33.42 3.13
C PRO A 61 -8.25 -34.58 2.21
N ALA A 62 -7.89 -34.28 0.95
CA ALA A 62 -7.48 -35.31 -0.02
C ALA A 62 -6.51 -36.22 0.71
N GLY A 63 -6.90 -37.48 0.91
CA GLY A 63 -6.13 -38.43 1.67
C GLY A 63 -4.69 -38.49 1.13
N PRO A 64 -3.73 -38.90 1.94
CA PRO A 64 -2.35 -39.03 1.51
C PRO A 64 -2.32 -39.84 0.21
N ASP A 65 -1.45 -39.39 -0.70
CA ASP A 65 -1.17 -40.10 -1.95
C ASP A 65 -1.08 -41.61 -1.60
N PRO A 66 -1.86 -42.48 -2.20
CA PRO A 66 -1.95 -43.90 -1.79
C PRO A 66 -0.60 -44.64 -1.83
N GLU A 67 0.42 -44.04 -2.45
CA GLU A 67 1.78 -44.57 -2.51
C GLU A 67 2.74 -44.02 -1.44
N LEU A 68 2.31 -43.04 -0.61
CA LEU A 68 3.19 -42.43 0.37
C LEU A 68 3.34 -43.34 1.61
N SER A 69 4.42 -44.06 1.71
CA SER A 69 4.75 -44.89 2.89
C SER A 69 4.92 -44.02 4.14
N THR A 70 4.32 -44.42 5.26
CA THR A 70 4.52 -43.79 6.57
C THR A 70 6.00 -43.84 7.02
N ASN A 71 6.81 -44.72 6.43
CA ASN A 71 8.24 -44.84 6.68
C ASN A 71 9.10 -43.87 5.85
N HIS A 72 8.49 -42.98 5.03
CA HIS A 72 9.21 -42.00 4.25
C HIS A 72 9.95 -41.02 5.17
N PRO A 73 11.25 -40.71 4.94
CA PRO A 73 12.05 -39.86 5.84
C PRO A 73 11.51 -38.45 6.03
N PHE A 74 10.68 -37.98 5.10
CA PHE A 74 10.00 -36.66 5.11
C PHE A 74 8.49 -36.82 5.13
N TYR A 75 7.94 -37.86 5.72
CA TYR A 75 6.49 -38.09 5.78
C TYR A 75 5.75 -36.91 6.39
N ASP A 76 6.33 -36.27 7.41
CA ASP A 76 5.82 -35.10 8.09
C ASP A 76 5.49 -33.92 7.12
N VAL A 77 6.28 -33.75 6.06
CA VAL A 77 6.09 -32.72 5.03
C VAL A 77 5.37 -33.28 3.80
N ALA A 78 5.79 -34.46 3.35
CA ALA A 78 5.29 -35.08 2.12
C ALA A 78 3.77 -35.34 2.15
N ARG A 79 3.23 -35.73 3.33
CA ARG A 79 1.78 -35.96 3.53
C ARG A 79 0.89 -34.78 3.14
N HIS A 80 1.42 -33.55 3.14
CA HIS A 80 0.64 -32.37 2.75
C HIS A 80 0.53 -32.20 1.23
N GLY A 81 1.35 -32.94 0.45
CA GLY A 81 1.33 -32.87 -1.02
C GLY A 81 1.73 -31.49 -1.56
N ILE A 82 2.59 -30.75 -0.83
CA ILE A 82 3.10 -29.44 -1.25
C ILE A 82 3.89 -29.55 -2.55
N LEU A 83 4.71 -30.60 -2.65
CA LEU A 83 5.53 -30.95 -3.82
C LEU A 83 4.97 -32.20 -4.49
N GLN A 84 4.84 -32.17 -5.82
CA GLN A 84 4.45 -33.32 -6.60
C GLN A 84 5.28 -33.39 -7.88
N VAL A 85 5.65 -34.58 -8.30
CA VAL A 85 6.27 -34.84 -9.59
C VAL A 85 5.16 -35.11 -10.59
N ALA A 86 5.04 -34.24 -11.61
CA ALA A 86 3.96 -34.27 -12.58
C ALA A 86 4.53 -34.42 -13.99
N GLY A 87 4.45 -35.57 -14.57
CA GLY A 87 4.75 -35.84 -15.99
C GLY A 87 5.95 -35.08 -16.56
N GLU A 88 5.79 -34.67 -17.82
CA GLU A 88 6.83 -33.97 -18.60
C GLU A 88 6.27 -32.75 -19.31
N ASP A 89 7.13 -31.79 -19.59
CA ASP A 89 6.78 -30.66 -20.45
C ASP A 89 6.87 -31.03 -21.95
N ARG A 90 6.64 -30.07 -22.82
CA ARG A 90 6.69 -30.28 -24.29
C ARG A 90 8.08 -30.67 -24.80
N PHE A 91 9.10 -30.44 -24.01
CA PHE A 91 10.50 -30.74 -24.36
C PHE A 91 10.98 -32.05 -23.70
N GLY A 92 10.09 -32.82 -23.06
CA GLY A 92 10.41 -34.06 -22.34
C GLY A 92 11.14 -33.82 -21.00
N ARG A 93 11.09 -32.60 -20.46
CA ARG A 93 11.72 -32.27 -19.19
C ARG A 93 10.73 -32.57 -18.04
N ARG A 94 11.26 -33.17 -16.96
CA ARG A 94 10.44 -33.49 -15.79
C ARG A 94 9.81 -32.22 -15.20
N VAL A 95 8.52 -32.27 -14.90
CA VAL A 95 7.78 -31.19 -14.27
C VAL A 95 7.57 -31.50 -12.80
N ILE A 96 7.90 -30.52 -11.94
CA ILE A 96 7.68 -30.58 -10.50
C ILE A 96 6.76 -29.43 -10.13
N THR A 97 5.66 -29.74 -9.42
CA THR A 97 4.72 -28.72 -8.95
C THR A 97 4.95 -28.40 -7.50
N PHE A 98 4.81 -27.13 -7.14
CA PHE A 98 4.79 -26.62 -5.77
C PHE A 98 3.48 -25.88 -5.53
N CYS A 99 2.70 -26.30 -4.54
CA CYS A 99 1.36 -25.77 -4.28
C CYS A 99 1.30 -25.08 -2.93
N CYS A 100 1.14 -23.75 -2.91
CA CYS A 100 1.04 -22.97 -1.67
C CYS A 100 -0.27 -23.23 -0.90
N CYS A 101 -1.38 -23.53 -1.60
CA CYS A 101 -2.66 -23.85 -0.94
C CYS A 101 -2.61 -25.11 -0.08
N ARG A 102 -1.58 -25.95 -0.24
CA ARG A 102 -1.34 -27.15 0.55
C ARG A 102 -0.34 -26.94 1.70
N MET A 103 0.19 -25.74 1.84
CA MET A 103 1.09 -25.41 2.95
C MET A 103 0.29 -25.19 4.23
N PRO A 104 0.51 -25.96 5.30
CA PRO A 104 -0.09 -25.69 6.60
C PRO A 104 0.49 -24.40 7.24
N PRO A 105 -0.13 -23.88 8.29
CA PRO A 105 0.41 -22.74 9.03
C PRO A 105 1.84 -22.97 9.51
N SER A 106 2.63 -21.91 9.61
CA SER A 106 4.07 -21.97 9.95
C SER A 106 4.38 -22.55 11.34
N HIS A 107 3.41 -22.60 12.23
CA HIS A 107 3.56 -23.27 13.53
C HIS A 107 3.44 -24.80 13.43
N GLU A 108 2.83 -25.33 12.35
CA GLU A 108 2.69 -26.77 12.09
C GLU A 108 3.75 -27.28 11.11
N LEU A 109 4.23 -26.39 10.18
CA LEU A 109 5.20 -26.75 9.16
C LEU A 109 6.60 -26.26 9.53
N ASN A 110 7.51 -27.19 9.73
CA ASN A 110 8.93 -26.84 9.86
C ASN A 110 9.52 -26.49 8.48
N HIS A 111 9.73 -25.21 8.23
CA HIS A 111 10.26 -24.71 6.95
C HIS A 111 11.67 -25.25 6.63
N ARG A 112 12.49 -25.58 7.63
CA ARG A 112 13.78 -26.23 7.40
C ARG A 112 13.59 -27.63 6.83
N ARG A 113 12.66 -28.40 7.41
CA ARG A 113 12.28 -29.72 6.89
C ARG A 113 11.69 -29.62 5.47
N LEU A 114 10.90 -28.60 5.20
CA LEU A 114 10.40 -28.32 3.85
C LEU A 114 11.55 -28.11 2.85
N LEU A 115 12.59 -27.37 3.23
CA LEU A 115 13.76 -27.15 2.36
C LEU A 115 14.54 -28.45 2.13
N GLU A 116 14.75 -29.24 3.18
CA GLU A 116 15.40 -30.54 3.09
C GLU A 116 14.60 -31.50 2.19
N TYR A 117 13.26 -31.52 2.31
CA TYR A 117 12.39 -32.32 1.45
C TYR A 117 12.40 -31.82 0.00
N LEU A 118 12.41 -30.52 -0.22
CA LEU A 118 12.54 -29.93 -1.55
C LEU A 118 13.86 -30.37 -2.22
N LYS A 119 14.98 -30.32 -1.48
CA LYS A 119 16.27 -30.81 -1.98
C LYS A 119 16.21 -32.29 -2.29
N TYR A 120 15.74 -33.10 -1.36
CA TYR A 120 15.60 -34.55 -1.53
C TYR A 120 14.78 -34.91 -2.78
N THR A 121 13.69 -34.18 -3.03
CA THR A 121 12.87 -34.40 -4.23
C THR A 121 13.61 -33.98 -5.49
N LEU A 122 14.25 -32.81 -5.48
CA LEU A 122 14.96 -32.28 -6.65
C LEU A 122 16.24 -33.10 -6.98
N ASP A 123 16.92 -33.65 -5.98
CA ASP A 123 18.14 -34.45 -6.17
C ASP A 123 17.92 -35.64 -7.14
N GLN A 124 16.70 -36.15 -7.19
CA GLN A 124 16.34 -37.24 -8.10
C GLN A 124 16.29 -36.81 -9.58
N TYR A 125 16.17 -35.50 -9.86
CA TYR A 125 15.94 -34.96 -11.21
C TYR A 125 16.99 -33.94 -11.65
N VAL A 126 17.78 -33.42 -10.72
CA VAL A 126 18.68 -32.27 -10.95
C VAL A 126 19.82 -32.55 -11.93
N GLU A 127 20.16 -33.80 -12.20
CA GLU A 127 21.18 -34.19 -13.20
C GLU A 127 20.68 -33.97 -14.64
N SER A 128 19.37 -33.88 -14.85
CA SER A 128 18.75 -33.58 -16.13
C SER A 128 18.04 -32.20 -16.08
N ASP A 129 17.64 -31.72 -17.23
CA ASP A 129 16.85 -30.50 -17.35
C ASP A 129 15.45 -30.72 -16.76
N TYR A 130 14.96 -29.77 -15.96
CA TYR A 130 13.64 -29.85 -15.33
C TYR A 130 12.93 -28.49 -15.33
N THR A 131 11.61 -28.52 -15.08
CA THR A 131 10.71 -27.37 -15.01
C THR A 131 9.97 -27.40 -13.68
N ILE A 132 9.81 -26.24 -13.04
CA ILE A 132 8.98 -26.08 -11.83
C ILE A 132 7.74 -25.27 -12.18
N VAL A 133 6.59 -25.73 -11.70
CA VAL A 133 5.33 -24.97 -11.70
C VAL A 133 4.97 -24.62 -10.27
N TYR A 134 4.95 -23.33 -9.96
CA TYR A 134 4.64 -22.78 -8.65
C TYR A 134 3.21 -22.21 -8.67
N PHE A 135 2.29 -22.87 -7.98
CA PHE A 135 0.93 -22.37 -7.76
C PHE A 135 0.93 -21.46 -6.53
N HIS A 136 0.85 -20.16 -6.80
CA HIS A 136 0.93 -19.13 -5.76
C HIS A 136 -0.31 -19.01 -4.89
N TYR A 137 -1.48 -19.35 -5.43
CA TYR A 137 -2.74 -19.30 -4.69
C TYR A 137 -2.66 -20.06 -3.36
N GLY A 138 -3.18 -19.43 -2.30
CA GLY A 138 -3.19 -19.99 -0.94
C GLY A 138 -1.98 -19.64 -0.08
N LEU A 139 -0.98 -18.92 -0.63
CA LEU A 139 0.07 -18.32 0.21
C LEU A 139 -0.54 -17.16 1.01
N ASN A 140 -0.28 -17.15 2.32
CA ASN A 140 -0.82 -16.15 3.25
C ASN A 140 0.17 -15.86 4.39
N SER A 141 -0.16 -14.90 5.24
CA SER A 141 0.67 -14.47 6.37
C SER A 141 0.96 -15.58 7.38
N GLN A 142 0.08 -16.59 7.46
CA GLN A 142 0.23 -17.70 8.41
C GLN A 142 1.15 -18.81 7.92
N ASN A 143 1.24 -19.03 6.58
CA ASN A 143 2.01 -20.15 5.99
C ASN A 143 3.25 -19.72 5.20
N LYS A 144 3.45 -18.41 4.96
CA LYS A 144 4.60 -17.93 4.19
C LYS A 144 5.92 -18.21 4.90
N PRO A 145 6.97 -18.64 4.19
CA PRO A 145 8.32 -18.67 4.72
C PRO A 145 8.87 -17.26 4.96
N SER A 146 9.76 -17.10 5.94
CA SER A 146 10.45 -15.83 6.16
C SER A 146 11.38 -15.48 4.99
N LEU A 147 11.63 -14.19 4.79
CA LEU A 147 12.57 -13.75 3.74
C LEU A 147 13.98 -14.33 3.96
N ARG A 148 14.43 -14.43 5.21
CA ARG A 148 15.72 -15.05 5.56
C ARG A 148 15.77 -16.52 5.12
N TRP A 149 14.65 -17.24 5.27
CA TRP A 149 14.55 -18.61 4.80
C TRP A 149 14.65 -18.69 3.27
N LEU A 150 13.98 -17.82 2.53
CA LEU A 150 14.07 -17.78 1.06
C LEU A 150 15.49 -17.47 0.57
N GLN A 151 16.18 -16.56 1.23
CA GLN A 151 17.59 -16.25 0.94
C GLN A 151 18.49 -17.44 1.21
N SER A 152 18.29 -18.12 2.34
CA SER A 152 19.05 -19.34 2.71
C SER A 152 18.76 -20.46 1.74
N ALA A 153 17.51 -20.70 1.38
CA ALA A 153 17.11 -21.70 0.39
C ALA A 153 17.78 -21.45 -0.96
N TYR A 154 17.77 -20.19 -1.45
CA TYR A 154 18.45 -19.87 -2.70
C TYR A 154 19.96 -20.11 -2.64
N LYS A 155 20.62 -19.87 -1.50
CA LYS A 155 22.05 -20.11 -1.32
C LYS A 155 22.37 -21.61 -1.25
N GLU A 156 21.50 -22.41 -0.61
CA GLU A 156 21.69 -23.87 -0.46
C GLU A 156 21.57 -24.63 -1.78
N PHE A 157 20.76 -24.13 -2.73
CA PHE A 157 20.72 -24.70 -4.06
C PHE A 157 22.01 -24.36 -4.82
N ASP A 158 22.84 -25.35 -5.09
CA ASP A 158 24.09 -25.18 -5.82
C ASP A 158 23.89 -24.86 -7.31
N ARG A 159 25.00 -24.87 -8.06
CA ARG A 159 24.97 -24.54 -9.49
C ARG A 159 24.16 -25.55 -10.32
N ARG A 160 24.10 -26.85 -9.92
CA ARG A 160 23.38 -27.90 -10.67
C ARG A 160 21.89 -27.57 -10.71
N TYR A 161 21.27 -27.35 -9.55
CA TYR A 161 19.87 -27.00 -9.46
C TYR A 161 19.53 -25.76 -10.30
N LYS A 162 20.33 -24.71 -10.17
CA LYS A 162 20.09 -23.44 -10.89
C LYS A 162 20.34 -23.55 -12.40
N LYS A 163 21.33 -24.34 -12.85
CA LYS A 163 21.66 -24.53 -14.26
C LYS A 163 20.60 -25.38 -14.98
N ASN A 164 20.23 -26.51 -14.37
CA ASN A 164 19.35 -27.50 -14.99
C ASN A 164 17.86 -27.16 -14.84
N LEU A 165 17.46 -26.28 -13.91
CA LEU A 165 16.16 -25.63 -14.00
C LEU A 165 16.09 -24.82 -15.30
N LYS A 166 15.15 -25.14 -16.20
CA LYS A 166 14.97 -24.43 -17.48
C LYS A 166 13.83 -23.42 -17.44
N ALA A 167 12.78 -23.72 -16.70
CA ALA A 167 11.66 -22.82 -16.52
C ALA A 167 11.10 -22.88 -15.10
N LEU A 168 10.74 -21.74 -14.56
CA LEU A 168 9.97 -21.56 -13.33
C LEU A 168 8.69 -20.81 -13.71
N TYR A 169 7.57 -21.54 -13.73
CA TYR A 169 6.26 -21.02 -14.07
C TYR A 169 5.52 -20.64 -12.81
N VAL A 170 5.24 -19.36 -12.64
CA VAL A 170 4.50 -18.80 -11.50
C VAL A 170 3.07 -18.55 -11.94
N VAL A 171 2.13 -19.31 -11.39
CA VAL A 171 0.70 -19.25 -11.73
C VAL A 171 -0.05 -18.40 -10.72
N HIS A 172 -0.96 -17.57 -11.21
CA HIS A 172 -1.72 -16.59 -10.44
C HIS A 172 -0.80 -15.65 -9.64
N PRO A 173 0.15 -14.96 -10.32
CA PRO A 173 1.07 -14.07 -9.61
C PRO A 173 0.32 -12.89 -9.01
N THR A 174 0.66 -12.56 -7.76
CA THR A 174 0.15 -11.39 -7.05
C THR A 174 1.20 -10.29 -6.97
N ASN A 175 0.83 -9.12 -6.46
CA ASN A 175 1.81 -8.06 -6.24
C ASN A 175 2.85 -8.44 -5.21
N PHE A 176 2.46 -9.18 -4.17
CA PHE A 176 3.39 -9.72 -3.19
C PHE A 176 4.56 -10.48 -3.85
N ILE A 177 4.27 -11.44 -4.74
CA ILE A 177 5.32 -12.24 -5.37
C ILE A 177 6.23 -11.40 -6.28
N LYS A 178 5.70 -10.34 -6.90
CA LYS A 178 6.47 -9.40 -7.73
C LYS A 178 7.43 -8.56 -6.88
N ILE A 179 6.97 -8.08 -5.72
CA ILE A 179 7.79 -7.34 -4.75
C ILE A 179 8.85 -8.26 -4.15
N LEU A 180 8.45 -9.45 -3.71
CA LEU A 180 9.37 -10.46 -3.20
C LEU A 180 10.49 -10.76 -4.20
N TRP A 181 10.15 -10.86 -5.50
CA TRP A 181 11.14 -11.03 -6.55
C TRP A 181 12.10 -9.84 -6.64
N THR A 182 11.61 -8.61 -6.46
CA THR A 182 12.45 -7.40 -6.45
C THR A 182 13.44 -7.41 -5.29
N ILE A 183 12.99 -7.84 -4.10
CA ILE A 183 13.86 -8.00 -2.91
C ILE A 183 14.95 -9.05 -3.16
N LEU A 184 14.60 -10.15 -3.82
CA LEU A 184 15.54 -11.26 -4.10
C LEU A 184 16.44 -11.00 -5.31
N LYS A 185 16.06 -10.08 -6.20
CA LYS A 185 16.78 -9.77 -7.45
C LYS A 185 18.28 -9.52 -7.29
N PRO A 186 18.77 -8.79 -6.26
CA PRO A 186 20.22 -8.61 -6.04
C PRO A 186 20.97 -9.90 -5.74
N LEU A 187 20.28 -10.91 -5.19
CA LEU A 187 20.86 -12.20 -4.82
C LEU A 187 20.80 -13.21 -5.97
N VAL A 188 19.89 -12.97 -6.92
CA VAL A 188 19.57 -13.91 -8.01
C VAL A 188 20.33 -13.53 -9.27
N SER A 189 20.98 -14.50 -9.93
CA SER A 189 21.69 -14.23 -11.17
C SER A 189 20.72 -13.81 -12.29
N HIS A 190 21.16 -12.91 -13.18
CA HIS A 190 20.38 -12.47 -14.34
C HIS A 190 19.93 -13.67 -15.23
N LYS A 191 20.78 -14.70 -15.37
CA LYS A 191 20.43 -15.92 -16.12
C LYS A 191 19.29 -16.70 -15.48
N PHE A 192 19.22 -16.72 -14.14
CA PHE A 192 18.12 -17.38 -13.42
C PHE A 192 16.82 -16.57 -13.58
N GLY A 193 16.88 -15.25 -13.49
CA GLY A 193 15.72 -14.38 -13.67
C GLY A 193 15.02 -14.58 -15.02
N LYS A 194 15.75 -14.88 -16.08
CA LYS A 194 15.18 -15.16 -17.42
C LYS A 194 14.38 -16.47 -17.50
N LYS A 195 14.45 -17.33 -16.48
CA LYS A 195 13.72 -18.61 -16.43
C LYS A 195 12.35 -18.49 -15.79
N VAL A 196 12.06 -17.35 -15.15
CA VAL A 196 10.78 -17.09 -14.48
C VAL A 196 9.78 -16.53 -15.47
N THR A 197 8.62 -17.17 -15.57
CA THR A 197 7.50 -16.74 -16.41
C THR A 197 6.25 -16.71 -15.56
N TYR A 198 5.46 -15.65 -15.69
CA TYR A 198 4.22 -15.45 -14.96
C TYR A 198 3.02 -15.78 -15.83
N PHE A 199 2.07 -16.52 -15.29
CA PHE A 199 0.80 -16.88 -15.93
C PHE A 199 -0.38 -16.43 -15.07
N ASN A 200 -1.23 -15.61 -15.63
CA ASN A 200 -2.43 -15.12 -14.93
C ASN A 200 -3.51 -16.17 -14.85
N TYR A 201 -3.54 -17.12 -15.82
CA TYR A 201 -4.52 -18.18 -15.91
C TYR A 201 -3.87 -19.53 -16.17
N LEU A 202 -4.50 -20.58 -15.66
CA LEU A 202 -4.10 -21.97 -15.92
C LEU A 202 -4.12 -22.34 -17.40
N SER A 203 -4.99 -21.73 -18.21
CA SER A 203 -5.05 -21.98 -19.66
C SER A 203 -3.76 -21.67 -20.38
N GLU A 204 -3.01 -20.68 -19.91
CA GLU A 204 -1.75 -20.26 -20.51
C GLU A 204 -0.66 -21.34 -20.37
N LEU A 205 -0.73 -22.18 -19.34
CA LEU A 205 0.19 -23.31 -19.17
C LEU A 205 0.06 -24.37 -20.29
N ARG A 206 -1.08 -24.48 -20.94
CA ARG A 206 -1.32 -25.49 -22.01
C ARG A 206 -0.38 -25.34 -23.19
N GLU A 207 0.13 -24.14 -23.42
CA GLU A 207 1.08 -23.88 -24.50
C GLU A 207 2.49 -24.38 -24.17
N HIS A 208 2.81 -24.56 -22.89
CA HIS A 208 4.13 -24.88 -22.39
C HIS A 208 4.28 -26.30 -21.85
N LEU A 209 3.18 -26.87 -21.37
CA LEU A 209 3.18 -28.15 -20.64
C LEU A 209 2.13 -29.11 -21.25
N LYS A 210 2.33 -30.38 -21.02
CA LYS A 210 1.30 -31.42 -21.17
C LYS A 210 0.32 -31.30 -19.99
N TYR A 211 -0.64 -30.38 -20.13
CA TYR A 211 -1.52 -29.93 -19.06
C TYR A 211 -2.27 -31.06 -18.33
N ASP A 212 -2.66 -32.11 -19.07
CA ASP A 212 -3.46 -33.24 -18.56
C ASP A 212 -2.67 -34.13 -17.57
N GLN A 213 -1.34 -33.98 -17.52
CA GLN A 213 -0.47 -34.68 -16.59
C GLN A 213 -0.26 -33.91 -15.26
N LEU A 214 -0.77 -32.68 -15.17
CA LEU A 214 -0.64 -31.86 -13.98
C LEU A 214 -1.72 -32.24 -12.96
N SER A 215 -1.30 -32.64 -11.76
CA SER A 215 -2.19 -32.78 -10.62
C SER A 215 -2.46 -31.41 -10.01
N ILE A 216 -3.43 -30.66 -10.55
CA ILE A 216 -3.78 -29.32 -10.08
C ILE A 216 -4.79 -29.42 -8.94
N PRO A 217 -4.55 -28.81 -7.76
CA PRO A 217 -5.49 -28.79 -6.66
C PRO A 217 -6.83 -28.17 -7.07
N ARG A 218 -7.93 -28.71 -6.55
CA ARG A 218 -9.30 -28.22 -6.84
C ARG A 218 -9.48 -26.74 -6.45
N GLU A 219 -8.83 -26.33 -5.40
CA GLU A 219 -8.83 -24.95 -4.91
C GLU A 219 -8.21 -23.98 -5.94
N VAL A 220 -7.12 -24.38 -6.59
CA VAL A 220 -6.45 -23.61 -7.64
C VAL A 220 -7.33 -23.54 -8.91
N LEU A 221 -7.96 -24.66 -9.29
CA LEU A 221 -8.88 -24.68 -10.43
C LEU A 221 -10.09 -23.76 -10.21
N ARG A 222 -10.66 -23.80 -9.00
CA ARG A 222 -11.78 -22.93 -8.63
C ARG A 222 -11.39 -21.46 -8.66
N TYR A 223 -10.24 -21.12 -8.10
CA TYR A 223 -9.73 -19.75 -8.11
C TYR A 223 -9.48 -19.23 -9.53
N ASP A 224 -8.93 -20.05 -10.43
CA ASP A 224 -8.75 -19.71 -11.85
C ASP A 224 -10.10 -19.43 -12.54
N GLU A 225 -11.13 -20.22 -12.24
CA GLU A 225 -12.48 -20.01 -12.75
C GLU A 225 -13.11 -18.71 -12.22
N GLU A 226 -12.95 -18.42 -10.92
CA GLU A 226 -13.42 -17.18 -10.30
C GLU A 226 -12.74 -15.96 -10.89
N LEU A 227 -11.41 -15.99 -11.10
CA LEU A 227 -10.67 -14.92 -11.77
C LEU A 227 -11.16 -14.69 -13.21
N ARG A 228 -11.38 -15.75 -13.97
CA ARG A 228 -11.89 -15.63 -15.35
C ARG A 228 -13.29 -15.03 -15.38
N ASN A 229 -14.16 -15.47 -14.49
CA ASN A 229 -15.53 -14.95 -14.40
C ASN A 229 -15.55 -13.47 -14.01
N LEU A 230 -14.65 -13.05 -13.12
CA LEU A 230 -14.47 -11.64 -12.75
C LEU A 230 -14.04 -10.81 -13.95
N HIS A 231 -12.98 -11.24 -14.66
CA HIS A 231 -12.45 -10.49 -15.81
C HIS A 231 -13.36 -10.56 -17.05
N ALA A 232 -14.20 -11.60 -17.17
CA ALA A 232 -15.22 -11.68 -18.21
C ALA A 232 -16.48 -10.86 -17.91
N GLY A 233 -16.54 -10.14 -16.79
CA GLY A 233 -17.71 -9.38 -16.35
C GLY A 233 -18.92 -10.25 -16.00
N ARG A 234 -18.74 -11.58 -15.83
CA ARG A 234 -19.80 -12.53 -15.49
C ARG A 234 -20.09 -12.59 -13.99
N LEU A 235 -19.11 -12.27 -13.17
CA LEU A 235 -19.29 -11.98 -11.76
C LEU A 235 -19.32 -10.48 -11.59
N PRO A 236 -20.25 -9.90 -10.80
CA PRO A 236 -20.06 -8.56 -10.33
C PRO A 236 -18.69 -8.52 -9.67
N ALA A 237 -17.90 -7.47 -9.96
CA ALA A 237 -16.67 -7.24 -9.23
C ALA A 237 -16.98 -7.48 -7.74
N PRO A 238 -16.13 -8.21 -6.99
CA PRO A 238 -16.44 -8.47 -5.60
C PRO A 238 -16.74 -7.13 -4.96
N THR A 239 -18.01 -6.92 -4.68
CA THR A 239 -18.42 -5.78 -3.88
C THR A 239 -17.69 -6.01 -2.58
N LYS A 240 -16.69 -5.18 -2.35
CA LYS A 240 -16.04 -5.08 -1.05
C LYS A 240 -17.16 -4.76 -0.07
N THR A 241 -17.77 -5.78 0.50
CA THR A 241 -18.84 -5.70 1.51
C THR A 241 -20.22 -6.20 1.05
N PRO A 242 -20.95 -6.94 1.94
CA PRO A 242 -22.41 -6.98 1.92
C PRO A 242 -22.93 -5.54 1.83
N PRO A 243 -24.17 -5.30 1.29
CA PRO A 243 -24.67 -3.95 1.11
C PRO A 243 -24.37 -3.17 2.38
N PRO A 244 -23.65 -2.05 2.29
CA PRO A 244 -23.04 -1.43 3.46
C PRO A 244 -24.15 -1.17 4.47
N ARG A 245 -24.05 -1.77 5.64
CA ARG A 245 -24.77 -1.22 6.78
C ARG A 245 -24.41 0.26 6.79
N PRO A 246 -25.41 1.17 6.88
CA PRO A 246 -25.09 2.58 6.93
C PRO A 246 -23.95 2.75 7.95
N PRO A 247 -22.91 3.52 7.60
CA PRO A 247 -21.74 3.66 8.47
C PRO A 247 -22.23 4.14 9.84
N LEU A 248 -21.62 3.63 10.90
CA LEU A 248 -21.94 4.07 12.27
C LEU A 248 -21.75 5.59 12.32
N PRO A 249 -22.62 6.36 13.02
CA PRO A 249 -22.47 7.81 13.12
C PRO A 249 -21.09 8.30 13.56
N THR A 250 -20.37 7.46 14.29
CA THR A 250 -19.02 7.69 14.83
C THR A 250 -17.92 7.01 14.03
N GLN A 251 -18.24 6.36 12.89
CA GLN A 251 -17.26 5.62 12.10
C GLN A 251 -16.15 6.52 11.57
N GLN A 252 -14.88 6.10 11.75
CA GLN A 252 -13.70 6.83 11.32
C GLN A 252 -12.96 6.13 10.17
N PHE A 253 -12.95 4.79 10.12
CA PHE A 253 -12.24 3.99 9.13
C PHE A 253 -13.18 3.48 8.04
N GLY A 254 -12.68 3.40 6.80
CA GLY A 254 -13.43 2.87 5.67
C GLY A 254 -14.55 3.79 5.15
N VAL A 255 -14.55 5.06 5.54
CA VAL A 255 -15.52 6.10 5.12
C VAL A 255 -14.80 7.23 4.40
N SER A 256 -15.52 7.99 3.55
CA SER A 256 -14.94 9.09 2.80
C SER A 256 -14.57 10.29 3.70
N LEU A 257 -13.61 11.10 3.26
CA LEU A 257 -13.26 12.34 3.94
C LEU A 257 -14.46 13.29 4.03
N GLN A 258 -15.33 13.31 3.00
CA GLN A 258 -16.56 14.12 3.03
C GLN A 258 -17.49 13.66 4.15
N TYR A 259 -17.68 12.34 4.32
CA TYR A 259 -18.46 11.80 5.43
C TYR A 259 -17.91 12.24 6.79
N LEU A 260 -16.58 12.18 6.96
CA LEU A 260 -15.93 12.61 8.20
C LEU A 260 -16.10 14.11 8.47
N LYS A 261 -15.97 14.95 7.44
CA LYS A 261 -16.22 16.39 7.53
C LYS A 261 -17.66 16.67 7.98
N ASP A 262 -18.65 16.02 7.36
CA ASP A 262 -20.07 16.21 7.68
C ASP A 262 -20.40 15.78 9.11
N LYS A 263 -19.76 14.73 9.62
CA LYS A 263 -19.93 14.23 10.99
C LYS A 263 -19.15 15.03 12.04
N ASN A 264 -18.06 15.69 11.63
CA ASN A 264 -17.19 16.49 12.49
C ASN A 264 -17.50 17.98 12.46
N GLN A 265 -18.75 18.38 12.25
CA GLN A 265 -19.18 19.78 12.26
C GLN A 265 -18.42 20.66 11.24
N GLY A 266 -17.98 20.09 10.14
CA GLY A 266 -17.24 20.77 9.09
C GLY A 266 -15.72 20.83 9.28
N GLU A 267 -15.17 20.28 10.36
CA GLU A 267 -13.72 20.17 10.52
C GLU A 267 -13.11 19.31 9.41
N LEU A 268 -12.06 19.84 8.75
CA LEU A 268 -11.42 19.19 7.62
C LEU A 268 -10.49 18.04 8.05
N ILE A 269 -9.85 18.16 9.22
CA ILE A 269 -8.89 17.14 9.68
C ILE A 269 -9.62 16.08 10.50
N PRO A 270 -9.65 14.81 10.04
CA PRO A 270 -10.29 13.71 10.75
C PRO A 270 -9.74 13.54 12.17
N PRO A 271 -10.59 13.24 13.17
CA PRO A 271 -10.15 13.10 14.56
C PRO A 271 -9.04 12.05 14.73
N VAL A 272 -9.16 10.89 14.08
CA VAL A 272 -8.14 9.83 14.15
C VAL A 272 -6.78 10.33 13.66
N LEU A 273 -6.75 11.11 12.58
CA LEU A 273 -5.51 11.68 12.05
C LEU A 273 -4.94 12.72 13.02
N ARG A 274 -5.79 13.62 13.53
CA ARG A 274 -5.37 14.64 14.49
C ARG A 274 -4.78 14.02 15.76
N TYR A 275 -5.45 13.05 16.36
CA TYR A 275 -4.99 12.40 17.59
C TYR A 275 -3.68 11.62 17.39
N THR A 276 -3.56 10.87 16.31
CA THR A 276 -2.33 10.11 16.03
C THR A 276 -1.15 11.04 15.76
N VAL A 277 -1.34 12.11 14.98
CA VAL A 277 -0.29 13.09 14.69
C VAL A 277 0.12 13.84 15.95
N THR A 278 -0.84 14.28 16.78
CA THR A 278 -0.51 14.97 18.05
C THR A 278 0.32 14.07 18.97
N TYR A 279 -0.10 12.83 19.18
CA TYR A 279 0.63 11.88 19.98
C TYR A 279 2.06 11.63 19.47
N LEU A 280 2.19 11.40 18.16
CA LEU A 280 3.48 11.14 17.53
C LEU A 280 4.39 12.37 17.55
N ARG A 281 3.84 13.59 17.45
CA ARG A 281 4.60 14.84 17.60
C ARG A 281 5.16 15.00 19.01
N GLU A 282 4.39 14.64 20.03
CA GLU A 282 4.81 14.75 21.43
C GLU A 282 5.79 13.65 21.86
N LYS A 283 5.57 12.41 21.42
CA LYS A 283 6.28 11.23 21.95
C LYS A 283 7.08 10.43 20.93
N GLY A 284 6.85 10.65 19.63
CA GLY A 284 7.37 9.78 18.57
C GLY A 284 8.48 10.36 17.70
N LEU A 285 8.71 11.67 17.68
CA LEU A 285 9.60 12.32 16.71
C LEU A 285 11.02 11.75 16.68
N HIS A 286 11.54 11.35 17.83
CA HIS A 286 12.89 10.82 17.95
C HIS A 286 12.97 9.28 17.93
N THR A 287 11.82 8.60 17.75
CA THR A 287 11.75 7.13 17.75
C THR A 287 12.38 6.57 16.49
N GLU A 288 13.42 5.74 16.64
CA GLU A 288 14.11 5.11 15.51
C GLU A 288 13.17 4.22 14.70
N GLY A 289 13.13 4.43 13.38
CA GLY A 289 12.30 3.68 12.45
C GLY A 289 10.81 4.00 12.60
N LEU A 290 10.45 5.21 13.05
CA LEU A 290 9.04 5.65 13.07
C LEU A 290 8.41 5.44 11.69
N PHE A 291 7.23 4.85 11.64
CA PHE A 291 6.49 4.39 10.46
C PHE A 291 7.03 3.13 9.77
N ARG A 292 8.26 2.67 10.06
CA ARG A 292 8.83 1.44 9.46
C ARG A 292 8.46 0.16 10.20
N ARG A 293 8.19 0.25 11.50
CA ARG A 293 7.82 -0.93 12.30
C ARG A 293 6.34 -1.21 12.20
N SER A 294 6.00 -2.50 12.22
CA SER A 294 4.63 -3.00 12.30
C SER A 294 4.20 -3.14 13.76
N ALA A 295 2.90 -3.07 14.01
CA ALA A 295 2.28 -3.37 15.30
C ALA A 295 1.44 -4.65 15.23
N SER A 296 0.99 -5.14 16.37
CA SER A 296 0.09 -6.30 16.43
C SER A 296 -1.20 -6.05 15.64
N VAL A 297 -1.50 -6.90 14.67
CA VAL A 297 -2.72 -6.81 13.84
C VAL A 297 -3.99 -6.84 14.72
N GLN A 298 -3.98 -7.65 15.78
CA GLN A 298 -5.13 -7.73 16.70
C GLN A 298 -5.34 -6.40 17.42
N THR A 299 -4.28 -5.78 17.92
CA THR A 299 -4.32 -4.48 18.59
C THR A 299 -4.78 -3.37 17.65
N VAL A 300 -4.29 -3.38 16.40
CA VAL A 300 -4.72 -2.42 15.36
C VAL A 300 -6.23 -2.55 15.10
N ARG A 301 -6.76 -3.77 14.91
CA ARG A 301 -8.19 -4.03 14.71
C ARG A 301 -9.04 -3.62 15.92
N GLU A 302 -8.54 -3.84 17.12
CA GLU A 302 -9.23 -3.39 18.35
C GLU A 302 -9.34 -1.87 18.40
N ILE A 303 -8.25 -1.15 18.14
CA ILE A 303 -8.23 0.32 18.12
C ILE A 303 -9.14 0.86 17.02
N GLN A 304 -9.13 0.29 15.82
CA GLN A 304 -10.07 0.66 14.76
C GLN A 304 -11.52 0.51 15.21
N ARG A 305 -11.83 -0.60 15.88
CA ARG A 305 -13.17 -0.83 16.43
C ARG A 305 -13.56 0.22 17.47
N LEU A 306 -12.64 0.60 18.36
CA LEU A 306 -12.88 1.65 19.37
C LEU A 306 -13.14 2.99 18.70
N TYR A 307 -12.33 3.41 17.74
CA TYR A 307 -12.54 4.64 16.98
C TYR A 307 -13.88 4.63 16.23
N ASN A 308 -14.23 3.51 15.57
CA ASN A 308 -15.50 3.38 14.85
C ASN A 308 -16.73 3.40 15.79
N GLN A 309 -16.54 3.04 17.07
CA GLN A 309 -17.58 3.15 18.11
C GLN A 309 -17.60 4.52 18.81
N GLY A 310 -16.75 5.45 18.42
CA GLY A 310 -16.61 6.75 19.07
C GLY A 310 -16.03 6.68 20.48
N LYS A 311 -15.33 5.57 20.82
CA LYS A 311 -14.69 5.40 22.13
C LYS A 311 -13.32 6.07 22.14
N PRO A 312 -12.92 6.69 23.27
CA PRO A 312 -11.60 7.27 23.39
C PRO A 312 -10.51 6.17 23.35
N VAL A 313 -9.39 6.49 22.71
CA VAL A 313 -8.20 5.64 22.65
C VAL A 313 -7.05 6.40 23.29
N ASN A 314 -6.45 5.83 24.33
CA ASN A 314 -5.23 6.34 24.91
C ASN A 314 -4.07 5.42 24.48
N PHE A 315 -3.14 5.93 23.65
CA PHE A 315 -2.03 5.14 23.16
C PHE A 315 -1.00 4.79 24.25
N ASP A 316 -0.97 5.53 25.36
CA ASP A 316 -0.07 5.22 26.48
C ASP A 316 -0.40 3.86 27.12
N ASP A 317 -1.67 3.44 27.08
CA ASP A 317 -2.12 2.17 27.65
C ASP A 317 -1.51 0.95 26.93
N TYR A 318 -1.03 1.15 25.70
CA TYR A 318 -0.45 0.08 24.86
C TYR A 318 1.09 0.05 24.93
N GLY A 319 1.73 1.09 25.42
CA GLY A 319 3.20 1.16 25.59
C GLY A 319 4.02 1.01 24.29
N ASP A 320 3.41 1.19 23.12
CA ASP A 320 4.05 1.07 21.81
C ASP A 320 3.85 2.35 21.00
N VAL A 321 4.91 3.15 20.86
CA VAL A 321 4.93 4.40 20.08
C VAL A 321 4.73 4.16 18.58
N HIS A 322 5.02 2.97 18.07
CA HIS A 322 4.77 2.62 16.68
C HIS A 322 3.29 2.38 16.36
N LEU A 323 2.48 2.05 17.36
CA LEU A 323 1.06 1.75 17.19
C LEU A 323 0.26 2.90 16.58
N PRO A 324 0.31 4.17 17.08
CA PRO A 324 -0.35 5.29 16.42
C PRO A 324 0.18 5.56 15.01
N ALA A 325 1.45 5.28 14.72
CA ALA A 325 1.99 5.37 13.36
C ALA A 325 1.37 4.34 12.41
N VAL A 326 1.13 3.11 12.87
CA VAL A 326 0.42 2.08 12.11
C VAL A 326 -1.05 2.45 11.93
N ILE A 327 -1.71 2.97 12.95
CA ILE A 327 -3.12 3.44 12.88
C ILE A 327 -3.27 4.54 11.82
N LEU A 328 -2.34 5.50 11.77
CA LEU A 328 -2.34 6.58 10.78
C LEU A 328 -2.21 6.02 9.35
N LYS A 329 -1.26 5.13 9.09
CA LYS A 329 -1.10 4.48 7.79
C LYS A 329 -2.35 3.69 7.40
N THR A 330 -2.93 2.95 8.33
CA THR A 330 -4.14 2.16 8.13
C THR A 330 -5.34 3.05 7.79
N PHE A 331 -5.49 4.19 8.47
CA PHE A 331 -6.54 5.15 8.14
C PHE A 331 -6.46 5.63 6.69
N LEU A 332 -5.29 6.03 6.22
CA LEU A 332 -5.08 6.50 4.84
C LEU A 332 -5.40 5.39 3.82
N ARG A 333 -4.96 4.17 4.09
CA ARG A 333 -5.13 3.02 3.21
C ARG A 333 -6.58 2.55 3.10
N GLU A 334 -7.37 2.72 4.16
CA GLU A 334 -8.77 2.31 4.20
C GLU A 334 -9.74 3.38 3.68
N LEU A 335 -9.25 4.53 3.23
CA LEU A 335 -10.09 5.50 2.55
C LEU A 335 -10.72 4.86 1.29
N PRO A 336 -12.02 5.07 0.99
CA PRO A 336 -12.67 4.55 -0.21
C PRO A 336 -12.06 5.09 -1.51
N GLN A 337 -11.48 6.29 -1.45
CA GLN A 337 -10.70 6.92 -2.49
C GLN A 337 -9.36 7.38 -1.92
N PRO A 338 -8.26 7.28 -2.69
CA PRO A 338 -6.97 7.73 -2.22
C PRO A 338 -6.98 9.22 -1.85
N LEU A 339 -6.13 9.60 -0.89
CA LEU A 339 -6.03 10.99 -0.46
C LEU A 339 -5.67 11.93 -1.63
N LEU A 340 -4.81 11.49 -2.54
CA LEU A 340 -4.39 12.24 -3.73
C LEU A 340 -5.38 12.12 -4.91
N THR A 341 -6.50 11.41 -4.74
CA THR A 341 -7.53 11.10 -5.74
C THR A 341 -7.04 10.23 -6.91
N PHE A 342 -7.97 9.62 -7.63
CA PHE A 342 -7.61 8.78 -8.78
C PHE A 342 -7.16 9.63 -9.97
N GLU A 343 -7.66 10.85 -10.08
CA GLU A 343 -7.37 11.78 -11.18
C GLU A 343 -5.90 12.23 -11.19
N ALA A 344 -5.26 12.33 -10.03
CA ALA A 344 -3.86 12.71 -9.93
C ALA A 344 -2.90 11.56 -10.28
N TYR A 345 -3.37 10.30 -10.31
CA TYR A 345 -2.50 9.12 -10.45
C TYR A 345 -1.63 9.18 -11.71
N GLU A 346 -2.24 9.39 -12.87
CA GLU A 346 -1.51 9.42 -14.16
C GLU A 346 -0.54 10.62 -14.22
N GLN A 347 -0.95 11.78 -13.70
CA GLN A 347 -0.09 12.97 -13.65
C GLN A 347 1.14 12.75 -12.76
N ILE A 348 0.98 12.03 -11.65
CA ILE A 348 2.09 11.69 -10.75
C ILE A 348 3.05 10.71 -11.41
N LEU A 349 2.56 9.75 -12.21
CA LEU A 349 3.42 8.80 -12.90
C LEU A 349 4.39 9.49 -13.88
N GLU A 350 4.02 10.63 -14.43
CA GLU A 350 4.84 11.41 -15.37
C GLU A 350 5.91 12.27 -14.67
N ILE A 351 5.91 12.39 -13.34
CA ILE A 351 6.82 13.28 -12.60
C ILE A 351 8.31 12.97 -12.85
N THR A 352 8.63 11.73 -13.14
CA THR A 352 10.01 11.31 -13.47
C THR A 352 10.51 11.85 -14.80
N SER A 353 9.59 12.14 -15.73
CA SER A 353 9.88 12.71 -17.05
C SER A 353 10.04 14.24 -17.00
N VAL A 354 9.61 14.87 -15.90
CA VAL A 354 9.73 16.32 -15.68
C VAL A 354 11.17 16.67 -15.30
N GLU A 355 11.70 17.75 -15.88
CA GLU A 355 13.00 18.29 -15.49
C GLU A 355 13.05 18.60 -13.99
N SER A 356 14.18 18.28 -13.33
CA SER A 356 14.30 18.36 -11.87
C SER A 356 13.99 19.75 -11.31
N SER A 357 14.35 20.81 -12.03
CA SER A 357 14.08 22.21 -11.66
C SER A 357 12.58 22.55 -11.62
N LEU A 358 11.76 21.86 -12.41
CA LEU A 358 10.33 22.11 -12.56
C LEU A 358 9.45 21.18 -11.71
N ARG A 359 10.00 20.13 -11.10
CA ARG A 359 9.24 19.12 -10.37
C ARG A 359 8.41 19.68 -9.22
N VAL A 360 8.97 20.62 -8.44
CA VAL A 360 8.26 21.27 -7.33
C VAL A 360 7.06 22.07 -7.85
N THR A 361 7.23 22.77 -8.98
CA THR A 361 6.13 23.50 -9.63
C THR A 361 5.06 22.54 -10.15
N CYS A 362 5.46 21.42 -10.75
CA CYS A 362 4.56 20.36 -11.19
C CYS A 362 3.76 19.78 -10.00
N CYS A 363 4.40 19.50 -8.85
CA CYS A 363 3.70 19.09 -7.64
C CYS A 363 2.62 20.10 -7.24
N ARG A 364 2.93 21.40 -7.21
CA ARG A 364 1.96 22.46 -6.90
C ARG A 364 0.78 22.44 -7.85
N GLN A 365 1.00 22.26 -9.15
CA GLN A 365 -0.05 22.22 -10.17
C GLN A 365 -0.99 21.02 -9.94
N ILE A 366 -0.43 19.83 -9.67
CA ILE A 366 -1.24 18.65 -9.36
C ILE A 366 -2.10 18.88 -8.12
N LEU A 367 -1.54 19.46 -7.05
CA LEU A 367 -2.25 19.71 -5.80
C LEU A 367 -3.34 20.79 -5.91
N GLN A 368 -3.24 21.70 -6.89
CA GLN A 368 -4.30 22.72 -7.13
C GLN A 368 -5.64 22.11 -7.55
N ASN A 369 -5.60 20.92 -8.16
CA ASN A 369 -6.79 20.22 -8.63
C ASN A 369 -7.45 19.37 -7.54
N LEU A 370 -6.83 19.21 -6.36
CA LEU A 370 -7.41 18.44 -5.26
C LEU A 370 -8.63 19.15 -4.65
N PRO A 371 -9.66 18.39 -4.24
CA PRO A 371 -10.73 18.92 -3.40
C PRO A 371 -10.15 19.57 -2.14
N GLU A 372 -10.83 20.61 -1.63
CA GLU A 372 -10.36 21.39 -0.47
C GLU A 372 -10.01 20.52 0.74
N HIS A 373 -10.90 19.58 1.09
CA HIS A 373 -10.67 18.71 2.24
C HIS A 373 -9.52 17.72 2.03
N ASN A 374 -9.35 17.20 0.80
CA ASN A 374 -8.19 16.36 0.48
C ASN A 374 -6.89 17.15 0.61
N TYR A 375 -6.87 18.37 0.08
CA TYR A 375 -5.71 19.26 0.19
C TYR A 375 -5.38 19.58 1.65
N ALA A 376 -6.38 19.94 2.47
CA ALA A 376 -6.18 20.28 3.88
C ALA A 376 -5.61 19.08 4.67
N VAL A 377 -6.18 17.88 4.47
CA VAL A 377 -5.68 16.65 5.11
C VAL A 377 -4.26 16.32 4.64
N LEU A 378 -4.00 16.44 3.34
CA LEU A 378 -2.65 16.19 2.78
C LEU A 378 -1.63 17.18 3.32
N SER A 379 -1.95 18.48 3.33
CA SER A 379 -1.06 19.52 3.85
C SER A 379 -0.74 19.28 5.34
N TYR A 380 -1.75 18.96 6.14
CA TYR A 380 -1.57 18.63 7.55
C TYR A 380 -0.63 17.44 7.75
N LEU A 381 -0.84 16.37 6.99
CA LEU A 381 -0.01 15.17 7.04
C LEU A 381 1.42 15.45 6.57
N MET A 382 1.59 16.12 5.42
CA MET A 382 2.92 16.43 4.87
C MET A 382 3.72 17.35 5.77
N GLY A 383 3.07 18.33 6.42
CA GLY A 383 3.71 19.19 7.43
C GLY A 383 4.27 18.37 8.59
N PHE A 384 3.51 17.42 9.10
CA PHE A 384 3.98 16.51 10.14
C PHE A 384 5.12 15.59 9.65
N LEU A 385 5.02 15.02 8.45
CA LEU A 385 6.10 14.19 7.89
C LEU A 385 7.38 15.01 7.62
N HIS A 386 7.24 16.29 7.27
CA HIS A 386 8.38 17.21 7.17
C HIS A 386 9.05 17.39 8.52
N GLU A 387 8.28 17.61 9.62
CA GLU A 387 8.82 17.67 10.99
C GLU A 387 9.59 16.36 11.34
N VAL A 388 9.00 15.19 11.05
CA VAL A 388 9.65 13.88 11.26
C VAL A 388 10.96 13.78 10.47
N SER A 389 10.99 14.23 9.23
CA SER A 389 12.19 14.17 8.37
C SER A 389 13.34 15.03 8.90
N ARG A 390 13.04 16.13 9.55
CA ARG A 390 14.06 17.02 10.17
C ARG A 390 14.76 16.38 11.36
N GLU A 391 14.11 15.42 12.02
CA GLU A 391 14.67 14.64 13.12
C GLU A 391 15.37 13.35 12.64
N SER A 392 15.71 13.26 11.36
CA SER A 392 16.27 12.04 10.73
C SER A 392 17.61 11.58 11.31
N ILE A 393 18.35 12.45 12.00
CA ILE A 393 19.58 12.06 12.70
C ILE A 393 19.26 11.08 13.84
N SER A 394 18.16 11.31 14.57
CA SER A 394 17.72 10.48 15.70
C SER A 394 16.83 9.34 15.24
N ASN A 395 15.76 9.63 14.48
CA ASN A 395 14.74 8.64 14.11
C ASN A 395 15.09 7.80 12.87
N LYS A 396 16.15 8.14 12.11
CA LYS A 396 16.58 7.47 10.87
C LYS A 396 15.55 7.51 9.73
N MET A 397 14.61 8.49 9.76
CA MET A 397 13.53 8.64 8.79
C MET A 397 13.65 9.97 8.05
N ASN A 398 14.46 10.02 6.99
CA ASN A 398 14.53 11.16 6.07
C ASN A 398 13.32 11.21 5.13
N SER A 399 13.21 12.26 4.31
CA SER A 399 12.12 12.43 3.33
C SER A 399 11.95 11.25 2.37
N SER A 400 13.06 10.66 1.90
CA SER A 400 13.05 9.50 1.02
C SER A 400 12.52 8.23 1.71
N ASN A 401 12.95 7.96 2.95
CA ASN A 401 12.46 6.84 3.73
C ASN A 401 10.96 6.95 4.02
N LEU A 402 10.50 8.15 4.38
CA LEU A 402 9.08 8.44 4.60
C LEU A 402 8.26 8.29 3.30
N ALA A 403 8.80 8.74 2.17
CA ALA A 403 8.16 8.62 0.88
C ALA A 403 7.96 7.15 0.46
N CYS A 404 8.94 6.29 0.72
CA CYS A 404 8.79 4.85 0.47
C CYS A 404 7.66 4.22 1.28
N VAL A 405 7.44 4.69 2.51
CA VAL A 405 6.37 4.19 3.38
C VAL A 405 5.00 4.75 2.97
N PHE A 406 4.95 6.04 2.60
CA PHE A 406 3.67 6.73 2.39
C PHE A 406 3.20 6.73 0.94
N GLY A 407 4.06 6.57 -0.05
CA GLY A 407 3.70 6.68 -1.47
C GLY A 407 2.45 5.90 -1.84
N LEU A 408 2.41 4.59 -1.53
CA LEU A 408 1.26 3.73 -1.79
C LEU A 408 0.09 3.89 -0.79
N ASN A 409 0.29 4.59 0.34
CA ASN A 409 -0.79 4.89 1.27
C ASN A 409 -1.55 6.16 0.89
N LEU A 410 -0.98 7.00 0.01
CA LEU A 410 -1.57 8.26 -0.43
C LEU A 410 -2.33 8.14 -1.75
N ILE A 411 -1.92 7.18 -2.61
CA ILE A 411 -2.51 7.03 -3.93
C ILE A 411 -2.33 5.60 -4.47
N TRP A 412 -3.37 5.11 -5.15
CA TRP A 412 -3.40 3.84 -5.86
C TRP A 412 -4.29 3.98 -7.11
N PRO A 413 -4.15 3.11 -8.15
CA PRO A 413 -4.95 3.19 -9.35
C PRO A 413 -6.42 2.86 -9.08
N SER A 414 -7.32 3.43 -9.88
CA SER A 414 -8.77 3.16 -9.80
C SER A 414 -9.13 1.72 -10.19
N GLN A 415 -8.36 1.12 -11.06
CA GLN A 415 -8.55 -0.26 -11.52
C GLN A 415 -7.20 -0.97 -11.63
N GLY A 416 -7.21 -2.27 -11.32
CA GLY A 416 -6.00 -3.09 -11.37
C GLY A 416 -5.05 -2.88 -10.19
N ALA A 417 -3.97 -3.63 -10.20
CA ALA A 417 -2.93 -3.53 -9.19
C ALA A 417 -1.87 -2.48 -9.59
N SER A 418 -1.34 -1.76 -8.61
CA SER A 418 -0.19 -0.88 -8.83
C SER A 418 0.97 -1.66 -9.43
N SER A 419 1.55 -1.19 -10.52
CA SER A 419 2.72 -1.83 -11.11
C SER A 419 3.98 -1.44 -10.33
N LEU A 420 5.00 -2.29 -10.33
CA LEU A 420 6.30 -1.95 -9.73
C LEU A 420 6.94 -0.72 -10.38
N SER A 421 6.63 -0.46 -11.66
CA SER A 421 7.11 0.74 -12.36
C SER A 421 6.50 2.03 -11.81
N SER A 422 5.31 1.97 -11.20
CA SER A 422 4.67 3.15 -10.59
C SER A 422 5.27 3.54 -9.24
N LEU A 423 5.98 2.63 -8.55
CA LEU A 423 6.57 2.93 -7.24
C LEU A 423 7.58 4.09 -7.27
N VAL A 424 8.42 4.13 -8.29
CA VAL A 424 9.45 5.17 -8.39
C VAL A 424 8.85 6.57 -8.51
N PRO A 425 7.91 6.84 -9.45
CA PRO A 425 7.30 8.16 -9.53
C PRO A 425 6.44 8.51 -8.30
N LEU A 426 5.71 7.55 -7.71
CA LEU A 426 4.90 7.80 -6.50
C LEU A 426 5.76 8.16 -5.30
N ASN A 427 6.87 7.45 -5.10
CA ASN A 427 7.81 7.77 -4.03
C ASN A 427 8.52 9.11 -4.27
N LEU A 428 8.96 9.38 -5.51
CA LEU A 428 9.57 10.67 -5.85
C LEU A 428 8.61 11.84 -5.59
N PHE A 429 7.35 11.71 -6.02
CA PHE A 429 6.34 12.73 -5.78
C PHE A 429 6.15 12.96 -4.28
N THR A 430 5.99 11.90 -3.50
CA THR A 430 5.81 11.98 -2.05
C THR A 430 7.05 12.58 -1.36
N GLU A 431 8.26 12.20 -1.79
CA GLU A 431 9.52 12.77 -1.31
C GLU A 431 9.57 14.28 -1.54
N LEU A 432 9.20 14.74 -2.73
CA LEU A 432 9.15 16.17 -3.05
C LEU A 432 8.14 16.94 -2.20
N LEU A 433 6.98 16.35 -1.88
CA LEU A 433 5.99 16.96 -0.99
C LEU A 433 6.53 17.14 0.44
N ILE A 434 7.30 16.15 0.94
CA ILE A 434 7.89 16.20 2.29
C ILE A 434 9.08 17.14 2.33
N GLU A 435 10.04 16.99 1.41
CA GLU A 435 11.29 17.74 1.40
C GLU A 435 11.08 19.25 1.16
N TYR A 436 10.19 19.57 0.21
CA TYR A 436 9.91 20.94 -0.19
C TYR A 436 8.56 21.45 0.32
N TYR A 437 8.13 20.98 1.51
CA TYR A 437 6.83 21.28 2.10
C TYR A 437 6.45 22.77 1.99
N ASP A 438 7.30 23.65 2.50
CA ASP A 438 7.05 25.10 2.51
C ASP A 438 6.85 25.65 1.10
N LYS A 439 7.62 25.16 0.12
CA LYS A 439 7.50 25.63 -1.27
C LYS A 439 6.27 25.06 -1.97
N VAL A 440 5.85 23.85 -1.61
CA VAL A 440 4.72 23.16 -2.24
C VAL A 440 3.39 23.68 -1.73
N PHE A 441 3.25 23.94 -0.42
CA PHE A 441 1.96 24.26 0.21
C PHE A 441 1.73 25.75 0.47
N SER A 442 2.73 26.65 0.40
CA SER A 442 2.63 28.09 0.67
C SER A 442 1.72 28.91 -0.27
N GLY A 443 1.38 28.38 -1.44
CA GLY A 443 0.72 29.20 -2.48
C GLY A 443 -0.82 29.25 -2.46
N ARG A 444 -1.50 28.50 -1.58
CA ARG A 444 -2.98 28.48 -1.52
C ARG A 444 -3.53 29.40 -0.42
N GLU A 445 -2.74 29.63 0.63
CA GLU A 445 -3.10 30.55 1.72
C GLU A 445 -3.16 32.02 1.26
N GLU A 446 -2.24 32.43 0.37
CA GLU A 446 -2.20 33.79 -0.18
C GLU A 446 -3.42 34.15 -1.05
N ARG A 447 -4.02 33.18 -1.75
CA ARG A 447 -5.23 33.43 -2.54
C ARG A 447 -6.49 33.52 -1.70
N GLY A 448 -6.56 32.86 -0.56
CA GLY A 448 -7.67 32.98 0.40
C GLY A 448 -7.70 34.33 1.08
N ALA A 449 -6.52 34.87 1.40
CA ALA A 449 -6.41 36.22 1.99
C ALA A 449 -6.72 37.33 0.99
N GLN A 450 -6.30 37.20 -0.28
CA GLN A 450 -6.60 38.20 -1.32
C GLN A 450 -8.06 38.19 -1.80
N ALA A 451 -8.78 37.09 -1.72
CA ALA A 451 -10.20 37.00 -2.06
C ALA A 451 -11.10 37.65 -0.99
N GLY A 452 -10.61 37.78 0.26
CA GLY A 452 -11.32 38.43 1.36
C GLY A 452 -11.24 39.98 1.34
N GLU A 453 -10.27 40.57 0.65
CA GLU A 453 -10.05 42.04 0.62
C GLU A 453 -10.74 42.78 -0.56
N GLN A 454 -11.29 42.09 -1.55
CA GLN A 454 -11.88 42.71 -2.73
C GLN A 454 -13.42 42.89 -2.68
N GLY A 455 -14.05 42.70 -1.52
CA GLY A 455 -15.50 42.80 -1.32
C GLY A 455 -15.99 44.06 -0.63
N GLY A 456 -15.29 45.22 -0.69
CA GLY A 456 -15.79 46.50 -0.18
C GLY A 456 -16.39 47.37 -1.29
N PRO A 457 -17.63 47.88 -1.16
CA PRO A 457 -18.26 48.69 -2.22
C PRO A 457 -17.61 50.09 -2.28
N ARG A 458 -16.99 50.40 -3.40
CA ARG A 458 -16.62 51.78 -3.76
C ARG A 458 -17.88 52.57 -4.08
N ALA A 459 -18.30 53.41 -3.14
CA ALA A 459 -19.18 54.53 -3.40
C ALA A 459 -18.43 55.59 -4.22
N ARG A 460 -18.89 55.90 -5.41
CA ARG A 460 -18.58 57.17 -6.10
C ARG A 460 -19.88 57.95 -6.25
N GLY A 461 -19.90 59.11 -5.60
CA GLY A 461 -20.90 60.12 -5.76
C GLY A 461 -20.78 60.85 -7.09
N SER A 462 -21.89 61.29 -7.57
CA SER A 462 -22.07 62.58 -8.33
C SER A 462 -23.52 63.01 -8.22
N VAL A 463 -23.69 64.15 -7.68
CA VAL A 463 -24.91 65.01 -7.69
C VAL A 463 -24.93 65.68 -9.06
N PRO A 464 -26.14 66.07 -9.69
CA PRO A 464 -26.80 67.27 -9.28
C PRO A 464 -28.34 67.27 -9.36
N ASP A 465 -28.92 68.02 -8.45
CA ASP A 465 -29.90 69.15 -8.55
C ASP A 465 -31.30 68.90 -9.12
N GLY A 466 -32.32 69.42 -8.34
CA GLY A 466 -33.54 69.97 -8.90
C GLY A 466 -34.85 69.48 -8.31
N GLY A 467 -35.42 70.24 -7.36
CA GLY A 467 -36.79 70.54 -7.39
C GLY A 467 -37.81 69.94 -6.43
N ALA A 468 -38.05 70.67 -5.37
CA ALA A 468 -39.33 71.12 -4.78
C ALA A 468 -40.51 70.13 -4.54
N GLY A 469 -41.05 70.19 -3.33
CA GLY A 469 -42.49 70.15 -3.08
C GLY A 469 -43.03 69.22 -2.03
N GLY A 470 -43.18 69.62 -0.81
CA GLY A 470 -44.49 69.72 -0.11
C GLY A 470 -44.90 68.56 0.83
N ALA A 471 -44.97 68.95 2.09
CA ALA A 471 -46.02 68.73 3.07
C ALA A 471 -46.12 67.41 3.87
N ALA A 472 -45.85 67.59 5.13
CA ALA A 472 -46.63 67.29 6.34
C ALA A 472 -47.15 65.89 6.62
N GLY A 473 -46.86 65.42 7.84
CA GLY A 473 -47.74 64.51 8.54
C GLY A 473 -47.13 63.55 9.46
N ASP A 474 -47.02 63.93 10.70
CA ASP A 474 -47.16 63.10 11.94
C ASP A 474 -46.30 61.90 12.32
N ARG A 475 -45.70 62.11 13.47
CA ARG A 475 -45.21 61.13 14.42
C ARG A 475 -46.37 60.39 15.13
N PRO A 476 -46.24 59.16 15.77
CA PRO A 476 -45.30 58.99 16.91
C PRO A 476 -44.63 57.61 17.08
N ALA A 477 -43.62 57.73 17.85
CA ALA A 477 -42.91 56.77 18.68
C ALA A 477 -43.44 55.35 18.95
N SER A 478 -42.57 54.35 18.92
CA SER A 478 -42.25 53.51 20.09
C SER A 478 -41.42 52.29 19.72
N GLY A 479 -40.49 51.92 20.59
CA GLY A 479 -40.16 50.58 20.83
C GLY A 479 -38.83 50.01 20.24
N LEU A 480 -37.70 50.41 20.81
CA LEU A 480 -36.45 49.66 20.75
C LEU A 480 -36.58 48.30 21.42
N ALA A 481 -36.55 47.22 20.65
CA ALA A 481 -36.24 45.89 21.15
C ALA A 481 -34.88 45.47 20.62
N ARG A 482 -33.91 45.27 21.51
CA ARG A 482 -32.60 44.68 21.23
C ARG A 482 -32.75 43.20 20.90
N PRO A 483 -32.01 42.66 19.94
CA PRO A 483 -31.96 41.20 19.72
C PRO A 483 -31.22 40.50 20.86
N PRO A 484 -31.58 39.25 21.20
CA PRO A 484 -30.91 38.47 22.26
C PRO A 484 -29.52 38.01 21.85
N LEU A 485 -28.60 38.07 22.81
CA LEU A 485 -27.24 37.57 22.71
C LEU A 485 -27.24 36.02 22.54
N PRO A 486 -26.31 35.47 21.77
CA PRO A 486 -26.16 34.03 21.64
C PRO A 486 -25.64 33.40 22.96
N PRO A 487 -26.03 32.15 23.29
CA PRO A 487 -25.60 31.49 24.50
C PRO A 487 -24.11 31.19 24.47
N ARG A 488 -23.44 31.41 25.60
CA ARG A 488 -22.04 31.11 25.84
C ARG A 488 -21.79 29.59 25.70
N PRO A 489 -20.64 29.14 25.15
CA PRO A 489 -20.30 27.74 25.13
C PRO A 489 -20.01 27.23 26.55
N LEU A 490 -20.62 26.12 26.90
CA LEU A 490 -20.33 25.37 28.12
C LEU A 490 -18.91 24.76 27.96
N THR A 491 -17.97 25.32 28.71
CA THR A 491 -16.67 24.70 28.96
C THR A 491 -16.90 23.51 29.88
N THR A 492 -17.01 22.31 29.31
CA THR A 492 -16.79 21.07 30.05
C THR A 492 -15.30 20.82 30.12
N ALA A 493 -14.74 21.21 31.26
CA ALA A 493 -13.41 20.81 31.69
C ALA A 493 -13.37 19.28 31.85
N TRP A 494 -12.60 18.62 30.99
CA TRP A 494 -12.18 17.24 31.23
C TRP A 494 -11.06 17.27 32.27
N ARG A 495 -11.35 16.78 33.48
CA ARG A 495 -10.33 16.34 34.44
C ARG A 495 -9.96 14.91 34.14
N PRO A 496 -8.70 14.53 34.17
CA PRO A 496 -8.27 13.15 34.10
C PRO A 496 -8.58 12.43 35.44
N LEU A 497 -9.09 11.23 35.33
CA LEU A 497 -8.93 10.18 36.34
C LEU A 497 -7.96 9.16 35.79
#